data_1fb8e1cb018a544b89418b99b7b0e337
#
_entry.id   1fb8e1cb018a544b89418b99b7b0e337
#
_cell.length_a   1.000
_cell.length_b   1.000
_cell.length_c   1.000
_cell.angle_alpha   90.00
_cell.angle_beta   90.00
_cell.angle_gamma   90.00
#
_symmetry.space_group_name_H-M   'P 1'
#
loop_
_entity.id
_entity.type
_entity.pdbx_description
1 polymer ?
#
loop_
_entity_poly.entity_id
_entity_poly.type
_entity_poly.pdbx_seq_one_letter_code
_entity_poly.pdbx_strand_id
1 'polypeptide(L)'
;MATDVAARGLDINELYLVINFELSADPEVHVHRVGRTGRAGRAGTAASLVMRSEENRLAAINNYRHTSHETLSPDILPAWGNVKLYPPMVTLSIGGGKLDKLRPGDLLGALTASKEIDGISIGKINVIDKITYVALAQESAKTALALLNEGKIKGKRYKARRLR
;
A
#
# COMPACT_ATOMS: atom_id res chain seq x y z
N MET A 1 4.06 1.01 5.38
CA MET A 1 4.12 1.26 6.83
C MET A 1 3.34 2.53 7.12
N ALA A 2 2.52 2.56 8.15
CA ALA A 2 1.67 3.70 8.50
C ALA A 2 1.63 3.89 10.02
N THR A 3 1.43 5.11 10.46
CA THR A 3 1.10 5.45 11.86
C THR A 3 -0.43 5.42 12.05
N ASP A 4 -0.91 5.38 13.28
CA ASP A 4 -2.36 5.40 13.57
C ASP A 4 -3.06 6.62 12.99
N VAL A 5 -2.40 7.78 13.00
CA VAL A 5 -2.96 9.01 12.41
C VAL A 5 -3.10 8.88 10.89
N ALA A 6 -2.08 8.35 10.23
CA ALA A 6 -2.13 8.12 8.79
C ALA A 6 -3.12 7.00 8.42
N ALA A 7 -3.22 5.96 9.25
CA ALA A 7 -4.12 4.83 9.01
C ALA A 7 -5.61 5.19 9.09
N ARG A 8 -6.00 6.21 9.86
CA ARG A 8 -7.40 6.68 9.96
C ARG A 8 -7.97 7.24 8.66
N GLY A 9 -7.12 7.72 7.76
CA GLY A 9 -7.53 8.23 6.44
C GLY A 9 -7.28 7.28 5.28
N LEU A 10 -6.65 6.12 5.54
CA LEU A 10 -6.34 5.15 4.50
C LEU A 10 -7.49 4.14 4.37
N ASP A 11 -8.13 4.15 3.21
CA ASP A 11 -9.08 3.11 2.82
C ASP A 11 -8.32 1.88 2.30
N ILE A 12 -7.54 1.26 3.21
CA ILE A 12 -6.82 0.01 2.94
C ILE A 12 -7.53 -1.08 3.73
N ASN A 13 -8.22 -1.93 3.03
CA ASN A 13 -8.93 -3.08 3.58
C ASN A 13 -8.40 -4.36 2.90
N GLU A 14 -8.78 -5.51 3.46
CA GLU A 14 -8.46 -6.83 2.90
C GLU A 14 -6.94 -7.14 2.81
N LEU A 15 -6.18 -6.70 3.81
CA LEU A 15 -4.78 -7.08 3.91
C LEU A 15 -4.65 -8.56 4.28
N TYR A 16 -3.73 -9.28 3.66
CA TYR A 16 -3.40 -10.65 4.04
C TYR A 16 -2.69 -10.71 5.39
N LEU A 17 -1.87 -9.69 5.70
CA LEU A 17 -1.06 -9.62 6.90
C LEU A 17 -1.04 -8.20 7.45
N VAL A 18 -1.26 -8.07 8.75
CA VAL A 18 -1.02 -6.86 9.53
C VAL A 18 0.11 -7.13 10.50
N ILE A 19 1.13 -6.30 10.49
CA ILE A 19 2.23 -6.38 11.46
C ILE A 19 2.19 -5.12 12.32
N ASN A 20 1.96 -5.29 13.63
CA ASN A 20 2.13 -4.23 14.61
C ASN A 20 3.59 -4.19 15.04
N PHE A 21 4.31 -3.15 14.66
CA PHE A 21 5.70 -2.95 15.06
C PHE A 21 5.82 -2.58 16.55
N GLU A 22 4.81 -1.85 17.05
CA GLU A 22 4.64 -1.51 18.46
C GLU A 22 3.20 -1.79 18.86
N LEU A 23 2.98 -2.27 20.10
CA LEU A 23 1.64 -2.41 20.64
C LEU A 23 1.02 -1.04 20.91
N SER A 24 -0.24 -0.86 20.56
CA SER A 24 -0.99 0.33 20.95
C SER A 24 -1.19 0.36 22.46
N ALA A 25 -1.12 1.56 23.04
CA ALA A 25 -1.51 1.75 24.43
C ALA A 25 -3.02 1.58 24.63
N ASP A 26 -3.81 1.82 23.58
CA ASP A 26 -5.25 1.66 23.56
C ASP A 26 -5.62 0.33 22.87
N PRO A 27 -6.27 -0.63 23.59
CA PRO A 27 -6.71 -1.89 23.02
C PRO A 27 -7.67 -1.75 21.84
N GLU A 28 -8.54 -0.73 21.84
CA GLU A 28 -9.47 -0.48 20.73
C GLU A 28 -8.74 -0.13 19.44
N VAL A 29 -7.69 0.69 19.53
CA VAL A 29 -6.83 1.00 18.39
C VAL A 29 -6.15 -0.26 17.85
N HIS A 30 -5.71 -1.16 18.73
CA HIS A 30 -5.15 -2.45 18.33
C HIS A 30 -6.18 -3.27 17.53
N VAL A 31 -7.42 -3.35 17.99
CA VAL A 31 -8.51 -4.07 17.30
C VAL A 31 -8.77 -3.44 15.92
N HIS A 32 -8.78 -2.12 15.81
CA HIS A 32 -8.93 -1.41 14.54
C HIS A 32 -7.78 -1.68 13.56
N ARG A 33 -6.54 -1.82 14.05
CA ARG A 33 -5.38 -2.20 13.21
C ARG A 33 -5.54 -3.63 12.70
N VAL A 34 -5.79 -4.58 13.60
CA VAL A 34 -5.99 -5.99 13.26
C VAL A 34 -7.19 -6.16 12.31
N GLY A 35 -8.24 -5.37 12.52
CA GLY A 35 -9.44 -5.37 11.67
C GLY A 35 -9.19 -4.88 10.21
N ARG A 36 -7.96 -4.61 9.78
CA ARG A 36 -7.62 -4.41 8.37
C ARG A 36 -7.40 -5.72 7.63
N THR A 37 -7.31 -6.84 8.34
CA THR A 37 -7.23 -8.19 7.79
C THR A 37 -8.42 -9.04 8.26
N GLY A 38 -8.63 -10.19 7.64
CA GLY A 38 -9.68 -11.15 8.05
C GLY A 38 -11.11 -10.63 7.88
N ARG A 39 -11.41 -9.85 6.85
CA ARG A 39 -12.74 -9.30 6.58
C ARG A 39 -13.53 -10.14 5.58
N ALA A 40 -14.86 -9.94 5.58
CA ALA A 40 -15.79 -10.56 4.62
C ALA A 40 -15.68 -12.09 4.56
N GLY A 41 -15.43 -12.75 5.71
CA GLY A 41 -15.30 -14.20 5.77
C GLY A 41 -13.97 -14.77 5.27
N ARG A 42 -13.01 -13.92 4.91
CA ARG A 42 -11.66 -14.34 4.51
C ARG A 42 -10.75 -14.49 5.72
N ALA A 43 -9.87 -15.47 5.66
CA ALA A 43 -8.82 -15.62 6.65
C ALA A 43 -7.79 -14.49 6.52
N GLY A 44 -7.26 -14.04 7.65
CA GLY A 44 -6.23 -13.02 7.71
C GLY A 44 -5.29 -13.26 8.88
N THR A 45 -4.06 -12.78 8.75
CA THR A 45 -3.04 -12.92 9.80
C THR A 45 -2.70 -11.57 10.39
N ALA A 46 -2.63 -11.49 11.71
CA ALA A 46 -2.07 -10.35 12.42
C ALA A 46 -0.94 -10.83 13.32
N ALA A 47 0.20 -10.17 13.23
CA ALA A 47 1.36 -10.41 14.07
C ALA A 47 1.73 -9.13 14.81
N SER A 48 2.25 -9.24 16.02
CA SER A 48 2.72 -8.10 16.80
C SER A 48 4.12 -8.40 17.32
N LEU A 49 5.02 -7.43 17.19
CA LEU A 49 6.29 -7.47 17.89
C LEU A 49 6.04 -6.93 19.30
N VAL A 50 6.48 -7.66 20.31
CA VAL A 50 6.24 -7.32 21.70
C VAL A 50 7.57 -7.25 22.44
N MET A 51 7.89 -6.09 22.97
CA MET A 51 9.02 -5.91 23.87
C MET A 51 8.62 -6.22 25.31
N ARG A 52 9.58 -6.59 26.16
CA ARG A 52 9.32 -6.80 27.60
C ARG A 52 8.66 -5.59 28.27
N SER A 53 8.99 -4.38 27.85
CA SER A 53 8.36 -3.15 28.36
C SER A 53 6.89 -2.99 27.98
N GLU A 54 6.37 -3.81 27.05
CA GLU A 54 5.01 -3.74 26.54
C GLU A 54 4.10 -4.86 27.06
N GLU A 55 4.57 -5.69 27.98
CA GLU A 55 3.79 -6.81 28.57
C GLU A 55 2.46 -6.32 29.16
N ASN A 56 2.45 -5.17 29.82
CA ASN A 56 1.23 -4.58 30.36
C ASN A 56 0.22 -4.20 29.25
N ARG A 57 0.72 -3.73 28.09
CA ARG A 57 -0.15 -3.44 26.94
C ARG A 57 -0.72 -4.72 26.34
N LEU A 58 0.09 -5.78 26.25
CA LEU A 58 -0.36 -7.08 25.79
C LEU A 58 -1.45 -7.64 26.72
N ALA A 59 -1.26 -7.56 28.03
CA ALA A 59 -2.25 -7.98 29.01
C ALA A 59 -3.56 -7.18 28.86
N ALA A 60 -3.49 -5.86 28.67
CA ALA A 60 -4.67 -5.02 28.44
C ALA A 60 -5.42 -5.40 27.15
N ILE A 61 -4.70 -5.69 26.07
CA ILE A 61 -5.27 -6.15 24.79
C ILE A 61 -5.93 -7.50 24.95
N ASN A 62 -5.28 -8.46 25.62
CA ASN A 62 -5.84 -9.79 25.89
C ASN A 62 -7.12 -9.70 26.70
N ASN A 63 -7.14 -8.89 27.76
CA ASN A 63 -8.32 -8.67 28.59
C ASN A 63 -9.48 -8.04 27.78
N TYR A 64 -9.19 -7.02 26.98
CA TYR A 64 -10.19 -6.34 26.16
C TYR A 64 -10.82 -7.26 25.10
N ARG A 65 -10.03 -8.16 24.52
CA ARG A 65 -10.47 -9.10 23.49
C ARG A 65 -11.01 -10.41 24.06
N HIS A 66 -10.91 -10.65 25.37
CA HIS A 66 -11.18 -11.94 26.00
C HIS A 66 -10.40 -13.10 25.36
N THR A 67 -9.12 -12.83 25.04
CA THR A 67 -8.21 -13.80 24.42
C THR A 67 -6.97 -13.98 25.27
N SER A 68 -6.26 -15.08 25.06
CA SER A 68 -4.92 -15.30 25.61
C SER A 68 -3.96 -15.53 24.47
N HIS A 69 -3.24 -14.51 24.08
CA HIS A 69 -2.16 -14.64 23.09
C HIS A 69 -0.85 -14.90 23.81
N GLU A 70 -0.21 -15.98 23.42
CA GLU A 70 1.14 -16.29 23.88
C GLU A 70 2.17 -15.57 23.02
N THR A 71 3.28 -15.19 23.65
CA THR A 71 4.45 -14.67 22.97
C THR A 71 5.36 -15.82 22.55
N LEU A 72 5.79 -15.79 21.31
CA LEU A 72 6.76 -16.75 20.78
C LEU A 72 8.15 -16.11 20.73
N SER A 73 9.21 -16.90 21.03
CA SER A 73 10.56 -16.39 20.84
C SER A 73 10.85 -16.17 19.36
N PRO A 74 11.53 -15.06 18.99
CA PRO A 74 12.00 -14.86 17.61
C PRO A 74 12.92 -15.99 17.11
N ASP A 75 13.54 -16.74 18.00
CA ASP A 75 14.47 -17.83 17.66
C ASP A 75 13.78 -19.00 16.95
N ILE A 76 12.45 -19.12 17.08
CA ILE A 76 11.68 -20.13 16.33
C ILE A 76 11.49 -19.76 14.85
N LEU A 77 11.73 -18.50 14.49
CA LEU A 77 11.63 -18.09 13.10
C LEU A 77 12.81 -18.64 12.30
N PRO A 78 12.56 -19.22 11.13
CA PRO A 78 13.65 -19.69 10.29
C PRO A 78 14.55 -18.51 9.94
N ALA A 79 15.88 -18.75 9.90
CA ALA A 79 16.83 -17.78 9.39
C ALA A 79 16.52 -17.53 7.91
N TRP A 80 15.80 -16.47 7.64
CA TRP A 80 15.50 -16.05 6.28
C TRP A 80 16.75 -15.35 5.73
N GLY A 81 17.33 -15.94 4.70
CA GLY A 81 18.41 -15.28 3.96
C GLY A 81 17.94 -13.94 3.37
N ASN A 82 18.71 -13.34 2.49
CA ASN A 82 18.41 -12.05 1.85
C ASN A 82 17.14 -12.10 0.98
N VAL A 83 15.97 -12.24 1.60
CA VAL A 83 14.67 -12.16 0.90
C VAL A 83 14.42 -10.72 0.55
N LYS A 84 14.58 -10.37 -0.72
CA LYS A 84 14.18 -9.06 -1.23
C LYS A 84 12.70 -9.12 -1.60
N LEU A 85 11.88 -8.39 -0.85
CA LEU A 85 10.47 -8.20 -1.19
C LEU A 85 10.38 -7.09 -2.25
N TYR A 86 9.93 -7.45 -3.44
CA TYR A 86 9.62 -6.50 -4.47
C TYR A 86 8.10 -6.32 -4.55
N PRO A 87 7.57 -5.09 -4.47
CA PRO A 87 6.15 -4.87 -4.69
C PRO A 87 5.80 -5.25 -6.14
N PRO A 88 4.64 -5.89 -6.37
CA PRO A 88 4.22 -6.26 -7.73
C PRO A 88 3.95 -5.03 -8.61
N MET A 89 3.69 -3.90 -7.99
CA MET A 89 3.42 -2.64 -8.67
C MET A 89 4.38 -1.54 -8.25
N VAL A 90 4.61 -0.61 -9.15
CA VAL A 90 5.36 0.63 -8.93
C VAL A 90 4.46 1.82 -9.15
N THR A 91 4.79 2.95 -8.55
CA THR A 91 4.04 4.20 -8.74
C THR A 91 4.83 5.15 -9.61
N LEU A 92 4.19 5.65 -10.66
CA LEU A 92 4.68 6.81 -11.41
C LEU A 92 3.93 8.06 -10.96
N SER A 93 4.64 9.19 -10.88
CA SER A 93 4.07 10.51 -10.70
C SER A 93 4.17 11.31 -11.98
N ILE A 94 3.11 12.01 -12.34
CA ILE A 94 2.99 12.85 -13.52
C ILE A 94 2.76 14.29 -13.05
N GLY A 95 3.52 15.25 -13.57
CA GLY A 95 3.44 16.66 -13.21
C GLY A 95 2.26 17.39 -13.85
N GLY A 96 1.07 16.85 -13.68
CA GLY A 96 -0.21 17.39 -14.11
C GLY A 96 -1.37 16.77 -13.32
N GLY A 97 -2.45 17.51 -13.13
CA GLY A 97 -3.55 17.06 -12.29
C GLY A 97 -4.90 17.67 -12.66
N LYS A 98 -5.80 17.81 -11.68
CA LYS A 98 -7.15 18.37 -11.86
C LYS A 98 -7.12 19.79 -12.43
N LEU A 99 -6.15 20.61 -12.03
CA LEU A 99 -6.00 21.98 -12.54
C LEU A 99 -5.67 22.00 -14.02
N ASP A 100 -5.01 20.95 -14.53
CA ASP A 100 -4.75 20.73 -15.96
C ASP A 100 -5.91 20.03 -16.67
N LYS A 101 -7.03 19.81 -15.97
CA LYS A 101 -8.22 19.07 -16.45
C LYS A 101 -7.90 17.63 -16.85
N LEU A 102 -6.88 17.02 -16.20
CA LEU A 102 -6.58 15.59 -16.35
C LEU A 102 -7.63 14.75 -15.59
N ARG A 103 -8.01 13.64 -16.21
CA ARG A 103 -8.88 12.63 -15.65
C ARG A 103 -8.21 11.26 -15.72
N PRO A 104 -8.59 10.31 -14.85
CA PRO A 104 -8.03 8.95 -14.92
C PRO A 104 -8.10 8.31 -16.30
N GLY A 105 -9.22 8.48 -17.01
CA GLY A 105 -9.40 7.95 -18.37
C GLY A 105 -8.45 8.53 -19.41
N ASP A 106 -8.03 9.80 -19.27
CA ASP A 106 -7.05 10.41 -20.18
C ASP A 106 -5.67 9.75 -20.07
N LEU A 107 -5.29 9.43 -18.82
CA LEU A 107 -4.04 8.73 -18.53
C LEU A 107 -4.09 7.27 -18.97
N LEU A 108 -5.20 6.58 -18.67
CA LEU A 108 -5.42 5.22 -19.13
C LEU A 108 -5.31 5.13 -20.64
N GLY A 109 -6.01 6.01 -21.37
CA GLY A 109 -5.95 6.06 -22.84
C GLY A 109 -4.56 6.34 -23.38
N ALA A 110 -3.80 7.27 -22.76
CA ALA A 110 -2.44 7.58 -23.19
C ALA A 110 -1.47 6.38 -22.98
N LEU A 111 -1.65 5.60 -21.94
CA LEU A 111 -0.82 4.43 -21.63
C LEU A 111 -1.15 3.23 -22.52
N THR A 112 -2.42 3.05 -22.89
CA THR A 112 -2.86 1.89 -23.69
C THR A 112 -2.91 2.14 -25.20
N ALA A 113 -2.72 3.38 -25.66
CA ALA A 113 -2.83 3.74 -27.06
C ALA A 113 -1.84 3.00 -27.98
N SER A 114 -0.63 2.73 -27.50
CA SER A 114 0.39 1.98 -28.27
C SER A 114 0.16 0.48 -28.28
N LYS A 115 -0.77 -0.03 -27.48
CA LYS A 115 -1.01 -1.48 -27.23
C LYS A 115 0.19 -2.22 -26.61
N GLU A 116 1.25 -1.50 -26.22
CA GLU A 116 2.41 -2.10 -25.53
C GLU A 116 2.12 -2.37 -24.04
N ILE A 117 1.13 -1.66 -23.48
CA ILE A 117 0.70 -1.81 -22.10
C ILE A 117 -0.76 -2.25 -22.10
N ASP A 118 -1.01 -3.41 -21.51
CA ASP A 118 -2.36 -3.88 -21.27
C ASP A 118 -3.00 -3.11 -20.11
N GLY A 119 -4.28 -2.80 -20.22
CA GLY A 119 -5.04 -2.14 -19.15
C GLY A 119 -5.01 -2.88 -17.81
N ILE A 120 -4.88 -4.21 -17.82
CA ILE A 120 -4.74 -5.04 -16.61
C ILE A 120 -3.45 -4.73 -15.83
N SER A 121 -2.40 -4.25 -16.51
CA SER A 121 -1.14 -3.82 -15.90
C SER A 121 -1.22 -2.46 -15.23
N ILE A 122 -2.34 -1.75 -15.38
CA ILE A 122 -2.57 -0.42 -14.83
C ILE A 122 -3.50 -0.54 -13.63
N GLY A 123 -2.98 -0.22 -12.45
CA GLY A 123 -3.73 -0.23 -11.21
C GLY A 123 -4.40 1.13 -10.92
N LYS A 124 -4.47 1.49 -9.65
CA LYS A 124 -5.14 2.71 -9.19
C LYS A 124 -4.50 3.97 -9.80
N ILE A 125 -5.33 4.83 -10.39
CA ILE A 125 -4.98 6.16 -10.84
C ILE A 125 -5.58 7.17 -9.88
N ASN A 126 -4.75 8.02 -9.28
CA ASN A 126 -5.16 9.07 -8.36
C ASN A 126 -4.75 10.45 -8.91
N VAL A 127 -5.75 11.25 -9.30
CA VAL A 127 -5.53 12.60 -9.84
C VAL A 127 -5.75 13.60 -8.72
N ILE A 128 -4.68 14.31 -8.34
CA ILE A 128 -4.69 15.41 -7.38
C ILE A 128 -4.63 16.73 -8.14
N ASP A 129 -4.60 17.85 -7.45
CA ASP A 129 -4.72 19.16 -8.09
C ASP A 129 -3.62 19.43 -9.14
N LYS A 130 -2.35 19.17 -8.82
CA LYS A 130 -1.18 19.44 -9.66
C LYS A 130 -0.39 18.20 -10.05
N ILE A 131 -0.74 17.04 -9.51
CA ILE A 131 0.02 15.80 -9.70
C ILE A 131 -0.96 14.66 -9.89
N THR A 132 -0.61 13.72 -10.77
CA THR A 132 -1.33 12.45 -10.91
C THR A 132 -0.39 11.32 -10.56
N TYR A 133 -0.90 10.34 -9.81
CA TYR A 133 -0.20 9.10 -9.50
C TYR A 133 -0.88 7.94 -10.21
N VAL A 134 -0.08 7.04 -10.76
CA VAL A 134 -0.57 5.80 -11.36
C VAL A 134 0.26 4.62 -10.86
N ALA A 135 -0.42 3.58 -10.41
CA ALA A 135 0.21 2.29 -10.10
C ALA A 135 0.29 1.47 -11.38
N LEU A 136 1.43 0.82 -11.60
CA LEU A 136 1.70 0.02 -12.80
C LEU A 136 2.42 -1.27 -12.39
N ALA A 137 2.14 -2.36 -13.10
CA ALA A 137 2.93 -3.57 -12.97
C ALA A 137 4.42 -3.26 -13.20
N GLN A 138 5.30 -3.86 -12.39
CA GLN A 138 6.72 -3.52 -12.39
C GLN A 138 7.37 -3.70 -13.75
N GLU A 139 6.98 -4.72 -14.49
CA GLU A 139 7.44 -5.02 -15.85
C GLU A 139 7.08 -3.94 -16.86
N SER A 140 5.90 -3.33 -16.74
CA SER A 140 5.40 -2.28 -17.65
C SER A 140 5.92 -0.88 -17.32
N ALA A 141 6.57 -0.71 -16.16
CA ALA A 141 6.92 0.62 -15.64
C ALA A 141 7.90 1.39 -16.52
N LYS A 142 8.87 0.72 -17.13
CA LYS A 142 9.87 1.35 -18.02
C LYS A 142 9.23 1.84 -19.29
N THR A 143 8.42 1.03 -19.92
CA THR A 143 7.67 1.37 -21.15
C THR A 143 6.68 2.50 -20.87
N ALA A 144 5.93 2.43 -19.78
CA ALA A 144 5.01 3.48 -19.36
C ALA A 144 5.70 4.83 -19.14
N LEU A 145 6.87 4.81 -18.50
CA LEU A 145 7.64 6.03 -18.26
C LEU A 145 8.11 6.68 -19.56
N ALA A 146 8.57 5.89 -20.54
CA ALA A 146 8.95 6.37 -21.87
C ALA A 146 7.74 6.98 -22.59
N LEU A 147 6.63 6.24 -22.69
CA LEU A 147 5.40 6.71 -23.34
C LEU A 147 4.87 8.03 -22.75
N LEU A 148 4.90 8.17 -21.41
CA LEU A 148 4.41 9.38 -20.73
C LEU A 148 5.34 10.60 -20.96
N ASN A 149 6.66 10.39 -21.04
CA ASN A 149 7.60 11.51 -21.24
C ASN A 149 7.72 11.92 -22.72
N GLU A 150 7.58 11.00 -23.66
CA GLU A 150 7.68 11.24 -25.09
C GLU A 150 6.34 11.62 -25.71
N GLY A 151 5.25 11.09 -25.13
CA GLY A 151 3.90 11.29 -25.62
C GLY A 151 3.22 12.57 -25.16
N LYS A 152 1.93 12.65 -25.47
CA LYS A 152 1.05 13.73 -25.03
C LYS A 152 -0.20 13.14 -24.37
N ILE A 153 -0.65 13.76 -23.28
CA ILE A 153 -1.93 13.47 -22.65
C ILE A 153 -2.84 14.68 -22.95
N LYS A 154 -3.94 14.48 -23.66
CA LYS A 154 -4.84 15.57 -24.12
C LYS A 154 -4.11 16.69 -24.84
N GLY A 155 -3.15 16.34 -25.71
CA GLY A 155 -2.40 17.31 -26.50
C GLY A 155 -1.25 18.04 -25.77
N LYS A 156 -1.09 17.84 -24.44
CA LYS A 156 -0.04 18.45 -23.63
C LYS A 156 1.02 17.41 -23.22
N ARG A 157 2.26 17.86 -23.09
CA ARG A 157 3.35 17.04 -22.53
C ARG A 157 3.44 17.25 -21.03
N TYR A 158 3.66 16.16 -20.29
CA TYR A 158 3.84 16.17 -18.85
C TYR A 158 5.11 15.38 -18.51
N LYS A 159 5.84 15.84 -17.50
CA LYS A 159 6.99 15.10 -17.00
C LYS A 159 6.52 14.01 -16.06
N ALA A 160 6.93 12.77 -16.35
CA ALA A 160 6.67 11.62 -15.51
C ALA A 160 7.96 11.12 -14.85
N ARG A 161 7.86 10.60 -13.64
CA ARG A 161 8.97 9.97 -12.91
C ARG A 161 8.48 8.80 -12.08
N ARG A 162 9.35 7.80 -11.90
CA ARG A 162 9.11 6.71 -10.95
C ARG A 162 9.35 7.21 -9.53
N LEU A 163 8.42 6.89 -8.63
CA LEU A 163 8.64 7.07 -7.19
C LEU A 163 9.50 5.91 -6.67
N ARG A 164 10.40 6.22 -5.77
CA ARG A 164 11.25 5.25 -5.06
C ARG A 164 10.57 4.79 -3.78
#